data_57429835ac10503f619f4d4569cc2cd5
#
_entry.id   57429835ac10503f619f4d4569cc2cd5
#
_cell.length_a   1.000
_cell.length_b   1.000
_cell.length_c   1.000
_cell.angle_alpha   90.00
_cell.angle_beta   90.00
_cell.angle_gamma   90.00
#
_symmetry.space_group_name_H-M   'P 1'
#
loop_
_entity.id
_entity.type
_entity.pdbx_description
1 polymer ?
#
loop_
_entity_poly.entity_id
_entity_poly.type
_entity_poly.pdbx_seq_one_letter_code
_entity_poly.pdbx_strand_id
1 'polypeptide(L)'
;MKVLFTSLFTLVLFISVTDLKAQDKNWFKLYGFVMTDIGYDANRIDPDWYDVVRPTKLPAYEYEYGTDGNSYFSARQTRFGVQSGVQTGLGELFTQFEWELFGVGVDAGQTTIRLRHAYGQLGHFGVGQYWSPFMDIDVFPNSVEYWGPNGMAFFRNIQFRWMPIMGDTRLTFAFERPGASADGGVYSGYTALDDVDARFPVPDFSAEYRSAHDWGYVEIAGILRYMKWEDAGITDDIDLSGDDLGWGVNLSSNLYLDKNNLFRLSVLYGEGVENYMNDAPVDVAIETDTTNGEIIIKGVALPVFGAVVFFEHNWSEKFSSTVGWSMLSITNSNSQNFDAFKLGNYALGNVIYYPVENVMMAAELQWGMRDNFNNLENPEDYPEYYLQDSDIFKVQFSFKYSFSHKVLF
;
A
#
# COMPACT_ATOMS: atom_id res chain seq x y z
N MET A 1 -12.61 -18.07 -32.63
CA MET A 1 -11.90 -17.58 -31.43
C MET A 1 -11.18 -18.67 -30.63
N LYS A 2 -10.97 -19.90 -31.13
CA LYS A 2 -10.27 -21.01 -30.46
C LYS A 2 -8.87 -21.29 -31.00
N VAL A 3 -8.36 -20.55 -31.96
CA VAL A 3 -7.08 -20.84 -32.66
C VAL A 3 -5.95 -19.85 -32.29
N LEU A 4 -6.25 -18.73 -31.61
CA LEU A 4 -5.23 -17.72 -31.27
C LEU A 4 -4.50 -17.96 -29.93
N PHE A 5 -5.01 -18.83 -29.07
CA PHE A 5 -4.41 -19.10 -27.75
C PHE A 5 -3.29 -20.14 -27.77
N THR A 6 -3.18 -20.96 -28.81
CA THR A 6 -2.19 -22.06 -28.88
C THR A 6 -0.84 -21.62 -29.42
N SER A 7 -0.74 -20.45 -30.06
CA SER A 7 0.50 -19.98 -30.68
C SER A 7 1.39 -19.10 -29.79
N LEU A 8 0.87 -18.64 -28.62
CA LEU A 8 1.63 -17.75 -27.73
C LEU A 8 2.45 -18.53 -26.68
N PHE A 9 2.18 -19.82 -26.49
CA PHE A 9 2.86 -20.63 -25.46
C PHE A 9 4.16 -21.31 -25.95
N THR A 10 4.45 -21.27 -27.26
CA THR A 10 5.60 -22.00 -27.85
C THR A 10 6.85 -21.13 -28.06
N LEU A 11 6.82 -19.82 -27.74
CA LEU A 11 7.94 -18.91 -28.05
C LEU A 11 8.86 -18.58 -26.84
N VAL A 12 8.70 -19.21 -25.68
CA VAL A 12 9.44 -18.84 -24.45
C VAL A 12 10.56 -19.83 -24.07
N LEU A 13 10.88 -20.84 -24.87
CA LEU A 13 11.79 -21.93 -24.47
C LEU A 13 13.16 -21.92 -25.13
N PHE A 14 13.68 -20.77 -25.57
CA PHE A 14 15.08 -20.65 -26.00
C PHE A 14 15.77 -19.47 -25.31
N ILE A 15 16.13 -19.64 -24.02
CA ILE A 15 17.18 -18.83 -23.40
C ILE A 15 18.37 -19.74 -23.16
N SER A 16 19.46 -19.44 -23.87
CA SER A 16 20.76 -20.07 -23.80
C SER A 16 21.31 -20.14 -22.38
N VAL A 17 21.60 -21.34 -21.93
CA VAL A 17 22.43 -21.61 -20.76
C VAL A 17 23.84 -21.15 -21.11
N THR A 18 24.30 -20.04 -20.56
CA THR A 18 25.70 -19.65 -20.61
C THR A 18 26.24 -19.49 -19.19
N ASP A 19 27.30 -20.28 -18.94
CA ASP A 19 28.31 -20.16 -17.90
C ASP A 19 27.89 -20.36 -16.43
N LEU A 20 27.96 -21.61 -15.99
CA LEU A 20 28.18 -21.99 -14.59
C LEU A 20 29.55 -21.48 -14.11
N LYS A 21 29.59 -20.32 -13.49
CA LYS A 21 30.71 -19.87 -12.65
C LYS A 21 30.48 -20.27 -11.22
N ALA A 22 31.53 -20.85 -10.61
CA ALA A 22 31.77 -21.11 -9.18
C ALA A 22 30.50 -21.52 -8.39
N GLN A 23 30.52 -22.73 -7.87
CA GLN A 23 29.49 -23.24 -6.95
C GLN A 23 29.30 -22.27 -5.77
N ASP A 24 28.36 -21.33 -5.91
CA ASP A 24 27.88 -20.56 -4.78
C ASP A 24 27.28 -21.55 -3.77
N LYS A 25 27.68 -21.42 -2.51
CA LYS A 25 27.21 -22.31 -1.47
C LYS A 25 25.74 -22.05 -1.19
N ASN A 26 25.00 -23.09 -0.86
CA ASN A 26 23.66 -22.91 -0.31
C ASN A 26 23.75 -22.10 0.95
N TRP A 27 22.69 -21.32 1.23
CA TRP A 27 22.67 -20.48 2.40
C TRP A 27 21.27 -20.39 3.01
N PHE A 28 21.26 -20.12 4.30
CA PHE A 28 20.06 -19.82 5.08
C PHE A 28 20.31 -18.58 5.92
N LYS A 29 19.35 -17.67 5.98
CA LYS A 29 19.43 -16.45 6.76
C LYS A 29 18.19 -16.31 7.64
N LEU A 30 18.42 -16.14 8.93
CA LEU A 30 17.45 -15.72 9.92
C LEU A 30 17.64 -14.23 10.17
N TYR A 31 16.55 -13.45 10.19
CA TYR A 31 16.62 -12.01 10.42
C TYR A 31 15.33 -11.49 11.05
N GLY A 32 15.41 -10.29 11.59
CA GLY A 32 14.25 -9.61 12.16
C GLY A 32 14.65 -8.53 13.15
N PHE A 33 13.66 -8.05 13.86
CA PHE A 33 13.85 -7.10 14.94
C PHE A 33 12.71 -7.21 15.96
N VAL A 34 13.03 -6.85 17.19
CA VAL A 34 12.05 -6.52 18.23
C VAL A 34 11.95 -5.00 18.28
N MET A 35 10.74 -4.47 18.22
CA MET A 35 10.50 -3.04 18.29
C MET A 35 9.40 -2.74 19.30
N THR A 36 9.61 -1.68 20.06
CA THR A 36 8.62 -1.16 21.01
C THR A 36 8.45 0.31 20.76
N ASP A 37 7.19 0.71 20.60
CA ASP A 37 6.75 2.09 20.39
C ASP A 37 6.00 2.55 21.63
N ILE A 38 6.29 3.78 22.05
CA ILE A 38 5.63 4.47 23.15
C ILE A 38 5.21 5.82 22.61
N GLY A 39 3.95 6.16 22.70
CA GLY A 39 3.50 7.41 22.14
C GLY A 39 2.31 8.04 22.85
N TYR A 40 1.96 9.20 22.37
CA TYR A 40 0.82 9.97 22.81
C TYR A 40 0.12 10.60 21.60
N ASP A 41 -1.18 10.34 21.51
CA ASP A 41 -2.10 10.93 20.54
C ASP A 41 -2.77 12.14 21.17
N ALA A 42 -2.56 13.32 20.61
CA ALA A 42 -3.19 14.53 21.12
C ALA A 42 -4.69 14.60 20.77
N ASN A 43 -5.05 14.04 19.62
CA ASN A 43 -6.42 13.94 19.13
C ASN A 43 -6.80 12.45 18.98
N ARG A 44 -8.09 12.17 18.83
CA ARG A 44 -8.60 10.79 18.71
C ARG A 44 -8.42 10.23 17.30
N ILE A 45 -8.26 8.92 17.25
CA ILE A 45 -8.22 8.08 16.05
C ILE A 45 -8.99 6.79 16.33
N ASP A 46 -9.41 6.08 15.28
CA ASP A 46 -9.98 4.74 15.38
C ASP A 46 -9.11 3.86 16.32
N PRO A 47 -9.67 3.32 17.42
CA PRO A 47 -8.91 2.60 18.44
C PRO A 47 -8.15 1.38 17.94
N ASP A 48 -8.53 0.81 16.81
CA ASP A 48 -7.81 -0.30 16.17
C ASP A 48 -6.50 0.17 15.50
N TRP A 49 -6.34 1.49 15.35
CA TRP A 49 -5.20 2.13 14.66
C TRP A 49 -4.41 3.10 15.57
N TYR A 50 -4.50 2.92 16.87
CA TYR A 50 -3.95 3.79 17.91
C TYR A 50 -2.45 4.08 17.80
N ASP A 51 -1.65 3.18 17.22
CA ASP A 51 -0.19 3.29 17.13
C ASP A 51 0.33 3.73 15.75
N VAL A 52 -0.55 4.22 14.87
CA VAL A 52 -0.22 4.74 13.53
C VAL A 52 -1.00 6.00 13.21
N VAL A 53 -0.60 6.70 12.15
CA VAL A 53 -1.38 7.82 11.58
C VAL A 53 -1.96 7.41 10.25
N ARG A 54 -3.29 7.26 10.23
CA ARG A 54 -4.07 6.93 9.04
C ARG A 54 -5.17 7.96 8.84
N PRO A 55 -5.03 8.91 7.90
CA PRO A 55 -6.07 9.90 7.61
C PRO A 55 -7.46 9.30 7.36
N THR A 56 -7.56 8.14 6.70
CA THR A 56 -8.86 7.46 6.48
C THR A 56 -9.50 6.94 7.77
N LYS A 57 -8.78 6.91 8.90
CA LYS A 57 -9.22 6.42 10.21
C LYS A 57 -9.41 7.53 11.24
N LEU A 58 -9.34 8.77 10.81
CA LEU A 58 -9.72 9.92 11.65
C LEU A 58 -11.23 10.05 11.71
N PRO A 59 -11.79 10.62 12.79
CA PRO A 59 -13.22 10.70 12.99
C PRO A 59 -13.91 11.59 11.95
N ALA A 60 -15.12 11.19 11.55
CA ALA A 60 -16.04 12.01 10.77
C ALA A 60 -17.11 12.69 11.67
N TYR A 61 -17.17 12.31 12.96
CA TYR A 61 -18.14 12.87 13.93
C TYR A 61 -17.46 13.19 15.25
N GLU A 62 -17.96 14.24 15.94
CA GLU A 62 -17.32 14.81 17.12
C GLU A 62 -17.10 13.81 18.27
N TYR A 63 -17.95 12.85 18.46
CA TYR A 63 -17.82 11.85 19.55
C TYR A 63 -17.41 10.46 19.07
N GLU A 64 -17.08 10.34 17.81
CA GLU A 64 -16.55 9.10 17.26
C GLU A 64 -15.17 8.82 17.88
N TYR A 65 -14.94 7.56 18.27
CA TYR A 65 -13.69 7.07 18.89
C TYR A 65 -13.36 7.65 20.29
N GLY A 66 -14.34 8.26 20.98
CA GLY A 66 -14.19 8.70 22.36
C GLY A 66 -13.62 10.12 22.50
N THR A 67 -12.70 10.31 23.46
CA THR A 67 -12.11 11.60 23.78
C THR A 67 -10.67 11.73 23.32
N ASP A 68 -10.21 12.96 23.12
CA ASP A 68 -8.82 13.27 22.79
C ASP A 68 -7.86 12.91 23.94
N GLY A 69 -6.60 12.64 23.59
CA GLY A 69 -5.52 12.45 24.54
C GLY A 69 -5.34 11.00 25.02
N ASN A 70 -4.62 10.17 24.24
CA ASN A 70 -4.35 8.77 24.58
C ASN A 70 -2.86 8.47 24.56
N SER A 71 -2.38 7.77 25.59
CA SER A 71 -1.04 7.19 25.61
C SER A 71 -1.10 5.74 25.15
N TYR A 72 -0.10 5.29 24.38
CA TYR A 72 -0.04 3.92 23.95
C TYR A 72 1.35 3.30 24.10
N PHE A 73 1.36 1.97 24.18
CA PHE A 73 2.52 1.11 24.04
C PHE A 73 2.23 0.05 23.01
N SER A 74 3.14 -0.16 22.08
CA SER A 74 2.97 -1.15 21.01
C SER A 74 4.25 -1.93 20.76
N ALA A 75 4.11 -3.22 20.47
CA ALA A 75 5.18 -4.07 19.95
C ALA A 75 4.82 -4.64 18.57
N ARG A 76 3.73 -4.15 17.96
CA ARG A 76 3.14 -4.69 16.73
C ARG A 76 4.07 -4.64 15.52
N GLN A 77 5.03 -3.71 15.49
CA GLN A 77 6.03 -3.61 14.42
C GLN A 77 7.08 -4.73 14.44
N THR A 78 7.19 -5.47 15.55
CA THR A 78 8.15 -6.60 15.69
C THR A 78 8.02 -7.55 14.52
N ARG A 79 9.17 -7.88 13.91
CA ARG A 79 9.23 -8.63 12.65
C ARG A 79 10.23 -9.76 12.72
N PHE A 80 9.90 -10.84 12.03
CA PHE A 80 10.72 -12.03 11.93
C PHE A 80 10.68 -12.58 10.51
N GLY A 81 11.82 -12.99 9.97
CA GLY A 81 11.89 -13.53 8.63
C GLY A 81 13.00 -14.56 8.45
N VAL A 82 12.79 -15.43 7.47
CA VAL A 82 13.79 -16.38 6.98
C VAL A 82 13.95 -16.25 5.48
N GLN A 83 15.17 -16.39 5.03
CA GLN A 83 15.51 -16.44 3.60
C GLN A 83 16.41 -17.64 3.34
N SER A 84 16.34 -18.22 2.15
CA SER A 84 17.30 -19.22 1.72
C SER A 84 17.66 -19.06 0.25
N GLY A 85 18.87 -19.45 -0.11
CA GLY A 85 19.32 -19.63 -1.48
C GLY A 85 19.88 -21.03 -1.65
N VAL A 86 19.31 -21.79 -2.57
CA VAL A 86 19.72 -23.14 -2.90
C VAL A 86 20.14 -23.18 -4.36
N GLN A 87 21.39 -23.63 -4.62
CA GLN A 87 21.88 -23.73 -5.98
C GLN A 87 21.22 -24.90 -6.71
N THR A 88 20.69 -24.63 -7.88
CA THR A 88 20.05 -25.64 -8.74
C THR A 88 20.66 -25.64 -10.15
N GLY A 89 20.32 -26.61 -10.95
CA GLY A 89 20.76 -26.67 -12.37
C GLY A 89 20.17 -25.51 -13.23
N LEU A 90 19.23 -24.74 -12.72
CA LEU A 90 18.60 -23.58 -13.40
C LEU A 90 18.97 -22.25 -12.74
N GLY A 91 19.92 -22.22 -11.82
CA GLY A 91 20.31 -21.05 -11.03
C GLY A 91 19.93 -21.16 -9.55
N GLU A 92 20.11 -20.09 -8.82
CA GLU A 92 19.71 -20.04 -7.41
C GLU A 92 18.18 -20.04 -7.27
N LEU A 93 17.68 -20.98 -6.47
CA LEU A 93 16.32 -20.95 -5.94
C LEU A 93 16.34 -20.13 -4.66
N PHE A 94 15.85 -18.90 -4.71
CA PHE A 94 15.66 -18.02 -3.56
C PHE A 94 14.29 -18.25 -2.96
N THR A 95 14.19 -18.28 -1.61
CA THR A 95 12.91 -18.26 -0.91
C THR A 95 12.93 -17.27 0.23
N GLN A 96 11.77 -16.67 0.53
CA GLN A 96 11.58 -15.74 1.63
C GLN A 96 10.23 -15.98 2.31
N PHE A 97 10.27 -16.08 3.66
CA PHE A 97 9.11 -15.98 4.52
C PHE A 97 9.34 -14.87 5.55
N GLU A 98 8.38 -13.98 5.70
CA GLU A 98 8.46 -12.87 6.65
C GLU A 98 7.11 -12.64 7.32
N TRP A 99 7.14 -12.45 8.63
CA TRP A 99 5.98 -12.17 9.48
C TRP A 99 6.25 -10.97 10.36
N GLU A 100 5.18 -10.32 10.78
CA GLU A 100 5.17 -9.28 11.78
C GLU A 100 3.98 -9.47 12.73
N LEU A 101 3.92 -8.67 13.80
CA LEU A 101 2.85 -8.76 14.79
C LEU A 101 1.74 -7.72 14.58
N PHE A 102 1.70 -7.07 13.42
CA PHE A 102 0.75 -6.00 13.11
C PHE A 102 -0.55 -6.56 12.54
N GLY A 103 -1.57 -6.77 13.40
CA GLY A 103 -2.89 -7.22 12.99
C GLY A 103 -3.60 -6.19 12.11
N VAL A 104 -4.33 -6.66 11.10
CA VAL A 104 -5.16 -5.87 10.18
C VAL A 104 -6.46 -6.60 9.88
N GLY A 105 -7.42 -5.93 9.25
CA GLY A 105 -8.74 -6.50 8.99
C GLY A 105 -9.47 -6.81 10.31
N VAL A 106 -9.91 -8.04 10.50
CA VAL A 106 -10.59 -8.48 11.73
C VAL A 106 -9.68 -8.51 12.96
N ASP A 107 -8.36 -8.50 12.76
CA ASP A 107 -7.35 -8.46 13.81
C ASP A 107 -6.75 -7.05 14.00
N ALA A 108 -7.34 -6.02 13.42
CA ALA A 108 -6.87 -4.64 13.62
C ALA A 108 -6.83 -4.29 15.10
N GLY A 109 -5.83 -3.52 15.53
CA GLY A 109 -5.59 -3.21 16.95
C GLY A 109 -4.89 -4.31 17.76
N GLN A 110 -4.85 -5.54 17.27
CA GLN A 110 -4.31 -6.69 18.00
C GLN A 110 -2.85 -6.98 17.61
N THR A 111 -2.13 -7.63 18.55
CA THR A 111 -0.79 -8.16 18.33
C THR A 111 -0.91 -9.59 17.82
N THR A 112 -1.17 -9.76 16.53
CA THR A 112 -1.35 -11.06 15.87
C THR A 112 -0.32 -11.27 14.77
N ILE A 113 0.00 -12.53 14.48
CA ILE A 113 0.95 -12.87 13.42
C ILE A 113 0.31 -12.58 12.05
N ARG A 114 0.96 -11.71 11.28
CA ARG A 114 0.57 -11.38 9.92
C ARG A 114 1.66 -11.79 8.93
N LEU A 115 1.28 -12.52 7.89
CA LEU A 115 2.20 -12.85 6.79
C LEU A 115 2.52 -11.59 5.97
N ARG A 116 3.80 -11.28 5.80
CA ARG A 116 4.29 -10.23 4.91
C ARG A 116 4.70 -10.80 3.56
N HIS A 117 5.62 -11.75 3.58
CA HIS A 117 6.14 -12.41 2.39
C HIS A 117 6.07 -13.93 2.51
N ALA A 118 5.63 -14.58 1.45
CA ALA A 118 5.76 -16.00 1.17
C ALA A 118 6.09 -16.11 -0.31
N TYR A 119 7.38 -16.08 -0.64
CA TYR A 119 7.86 -15.85 -2.00
C TYR A 119 8.98 -16.81 -2.36
N GLY A 120 8.96 -17.29 -3.60
CA GLY A 120 10.02 -18.07 -4.21
C GLY A 120 10.41 -17.50 -5.57
N GLN A 121 11.71 -17.53 -5.89
CA GLN A 121 12.26 -17.07 -7.15
C GLN A 121 13.29 -18.04 -7.70
N LEU A 122 13.18 -18.37 -8.99
CA LEU A 122 14.17 -19.14 -9.72
C LEU A 122 14.57 -18.37 -10.99
N GLY A 123 15.81 -17.88 -11.02
CA GLY A 123 16.28 -17.03 -12.10
C GLY A 123 15.41 -15.78 -12.27
N HIS A 124 14.83 -15.61 -13.45
CA HIS A 124 14.01 -14.45 -13.82
C HIS A 124 12.54 -14.58 -13.44
N PHE A 125 12.11 -15.67 -12.80
CA PHE A 125 10.71 -15.91 -12.46
C PHE A 125 10.51 -16.00 -10.97
N GLY A 126 9.47 -15.33 -10.47
CA GLY A 126 9.08 -15.33 -9.08
C GLY A 126 7.60 -15.63 -8.90
N VAL A 127 7.26 -16.30 -7.79
CA VAL A 127 5.87 -16.62 -7.42
C VAL A 127 5.65 -16.44 -5.92
N GLY A 128 4.44 -16.08 -5.53
CA GLY A 128 4.03 -15.96 -4.14
C GLY A 128 3.62 -14.56 -3.73
N GLN A 129 3.45 -14.31 -2.44
CA GLN A 129 3.12 -13.01 -1.89
C GLN A 129 4.39 -12.16 -1.74
N TYR A 130 4.43 -11.05 -2.45
CA TYR A 130 5.56 -10.12 -2.44
C TYR A 130 5.09 -8.69 -2.75
N TRP A 131 6.00 -7.72 -2.75
CA TRP A 131 5.72 -6.36 -3.18
C TRP A 131 5.17 -6.33 -4.60
N SER A 132 4.08 -5.61 -4.83
CA SER A 132 3.57 -5.34 -6.17
C SER A 132 4.60 -4.56 -6.99
N PRO A 133 4.82 -4.84 -8.28
CA PRO A 133 5.61 -3.97 -9.14
C PRO A 133 5.03 -2.55 -9.32
N PHE A 134 3.76 -2.33 -9.00
CA PHE A 134 3.16 -1.00 -9.05
C PHE A 134 3.63 -0.07 -7.93
N MET A 135 4.21 -0.62 -6.85
CA MET A 135 4.73 0.13 -5.73
C MET A 135 6.26 0.22 -5.73
N ASP A 136 6.81 1.32 -5.26
CA ASP A 136 8.23 1.47 -4.96
C ASP A 136 8.45 1.55 -3.44
N ILE A 137 8.97 0.46 -2.85
CA ILE A 137 9.24 0.42 -1.41
C ILE A 137 10.38 1.36 -1.00
N ASP A 138 11.28 1.70 -1.92
CA ASP A 138 12.46 2.50 -1.61
C ASP A 138 12.14 3.97 -1.38
N VAL A 139 10.92 4.45 -1.73
CA VAL A 139 10.45 5.81 -1.38
C VAL A 139 9.83 5.90 0.01
N PHE A 140 9.68 4.76 0.72
CA PHE A 140 9.27 4.77 2.12
C PHE A 140 10.34 5.50 2.95
N PRO A 141 9.97 6.54 3.74
CA PRO A 141 10.94 7.35 4.47
C PRO A 141 11.59 6.58 5.61
N ASN A 142 12.76 7.04 6.06
CA ASN A 142 13.37 6.55 7.28
C ASN A 142 12.60 7.10 8.49
N SER A 143 11.50 6.44 8.83
CA SER A 143 10.59 6.79 9.93
C SER A 143 10.43 5.61 10.89
N VAL A 144 9.83 5.88 12.05
CA VAL A 144 9.47 4.86 13.04
C VAL A 144 7.96 4.60 13.08
N GLU A 145 7.19 5.42 12.40
CA GLU A 145 5.78 5.17 12.17
C GLU A 145 5.62 3.97 11.22
N TYR A 146 4.70 3.07 11.53
CA TYR A 146 4.58 1.80 10.79
C TYR A 146 3.84 1.96 9.46
N TRP A 147 2.74 2.74 9.46
CA TRP A 147 1.87 2.81 8.28
C TRP A 147 2.52 3.64 7.17
N GLY A 148 3.02 4.82 7.51
CA GLY A 148 3.78 5.69 6.62
C GLY A 148 2.93 6.55 5.70
N PRO A 149 3.54 7.05 4.61
CA PRO A 149 2.90 8.02 3.73
C PRO A 149 1.61 7.51 3.11
N ASN A 150 0.52 8.25 3.28
CA ASN A 150 -0.80 7.86 2.78
C ASN A 150 -0.90 7.90 1.24
N GLY A 151 -0.16 8.79 0.59
CA GLY A 151 -0.22 9.01 -0.87
C GLY A 151 0.70 8.10 -1.71
N MET A 152 1.38 7.12 -1.11
CA MET A 152 2.18 6.15 -1.88
C MET A 152 1.39 4.90 -2.22
N ALA A 153 1.76 4.23 -3.31
CA ALA A 153 1.37 2.85 -3.51
C ALA A 153 2.13 1.96 -2.52
N PHE A 154 1.41 1.11 -1.76
CA PHE A 154 2.01 0.20 -0.80
C PHE A 154 1.17 -1.07 -0.66
N PHE A 155 1.47 -2.07 -1.48
CA PHE A 155 0.69 -3.30 -1.52
C PHE A 155 1.57 -4.53 -1.70
N ARG A 156 1.25 -5.60 -0.96
CA ARG A 156 1.83 -6.93 -1.13
C ARG A 156 0.74 -7.85 -1.64
N ASN A 157 0.97 -8.44 -2.81
CA ASN A 157 -0.01 -9.27 -3.46
C ASN A 157 0.55 -10.65 -3.83
N ILE A 158 -0.33 -11.64 -3.94
CA ILE A 158 0.01 -12.95 -4.53
C ILE A 158 0.15 -12.75 -6.02
N GLN A 159 1.30 -13.18 -6.57
CA GLN A 159 1.66 -12.86 -7.94
C GLN A 159 2.54 -13.92 -8.58
N PHE A 160 2.53 -13.94 -9.89
CA PHE A 160 3.58 -14.49 -10.75
C PHE A 160 4.27 -13.33 -11.44
N ARG A 161 5.59 -13.26 -11.35
CA ARG A 161 6.39 -12.20 -12.00
C ARG A 161 7.46 -12.73 -12.92
N TRP A 162 7.75 -11.96 -13.96
CA TRP A 162 8.88 -12.12 -14.84
C TRP A 162 9.77 -10.89 -14.80
N MET A 163 11.06 -11.10 -14.56
CA MET A 163 12.06 -10.05 -14.36
C MET A 163 13.16 -10.17 -15.43
N PRO A 164 12.92 -9.69 -16.67
CA PRO A 164 13.93 -9.78 -17.74
C PRO A 164 15.21 -8.97 -17.44
N ILE A 165 15.11 -7.91 -16.64
CA ILE A 165 16.25 -7.13 -16.15
C ILE A 165 16.17 -7.13 -14.62
N MET A 166 17.26 -7.55 -13.97
CA MET A 166 17.39 -7.63 -12.51
C MET A 166 18.60 -6.83 -12.04
N GLY A 167 18.51 -6.21 -10.87
CA GLY A 167 19.55 -5.39 -10.27
C GLY A 167 19.04 -3.99 -9.94
N ASP A 168 19.95 -3.05 -9.85
CA ASP A 168 19.60 -1.64 -9.55
C ASP A 168 18.77 -1.04 -10.70
N THR A 169 19.17 -1.26 -11.95
CA THR A 169 18.29 -1.09 -13.12
C THR A 169 17.49 -2.37 -13.30
N ARG A 170 16.16 -2.26 -13.35
CA ARG A 170 15.28 -3.43 -13.40
C ARG A 170 14.06 -3.21 -14.29
N LEU A 171 13.54 -4.33 -14.80
CA LEU A 171 12.27 -4.40 -15.51
C LEU A 171 11.52 -5.62 -14.99
N THR A 172 10.31 -5.43 -14.51
CA THR A 172 9.45 -6.49 -13.98
C THR A 172 8.06 -6.39 -14.59
N PHE A 173 7.48 -7.54 -14.91
CA PHE A 173 6.08 -7.69 -15.27
C PHE A 173 5.44 -8.68 -14.29
N ALA A 174 4.21 -8.43 -13.85
CA ALA A 174 3.51 -9.37 -12.97
C ALA A 174 2.04 -9.52 -13.35
N PHE A 175 1.53 -10.73 -13.10
CA PHE A 175 0.12 -11.00 -12.95
C PHE A 175 -0.15 -11.17 -11.46
N GLU A 176 -1.08 -10.35 -10.94
CA GLU A 176 -1.38 -10.27 -9.51
C GLU A 176 -2.79 -10.75 -9.23
N ARG A 177 -3.02 -11.24 -8.00
CA ARG A 177 -4.36 -11.63 -7.57
C ARG A 177 -5.28 -10.41 -7.62
N PRO A 178 -6.37 -10.45 -8.39
CA PRO A 178 -7.30 -9.35 -8.45
C PRO A 178 -8.12 -9.24 -7.17
N GLY A 179 -8.67 -8.06 -6.93
CA GLY A 179 -9.54 -7.74 -5.81
C GLY A 179 -9.88 -6.26 -5.84
N ALA A 180 -11.11 -5.91 -5.55
CA ALA A 180 -11.56 -4.52 -5.45
C ALA A 180 -12.51 -4.38 -4.26
N SER A 181 -12.59 -3.17 -3.73
CA SER A 181 -13.56 -2.75 -2.74
C SER A 181 -14.54 -1.77 -3.35
N ALA A 182 -15.78 -1.73 -2.83
CA ALA A 182 -16.82 -0.86 -3.34
C ALA A 182 -17.55 -0.13 -2.21
N ASP A 183 -18.05 1.07 -2.52
CA ASP A 183 -18.89 1.88 -1.65
C ASP A 183 -20.28 2.05 -2.27
N GLY A 184 -21.31 1.59 -1.56
CA GLY A 184 -22.71 1.78 -1.94
C GLY A 184 -23.20 3.21 -1.74
N GLY A 185 -22.46 4.06 -1.03
CA GLY A 185 -22.80 5.45 -0.77
C GLY A 185 -24.19 5.61 -0.18
N VAL A 186 -24.98 6.53 -0.71
CA VAL A 186 -26.37 6.79 -0.29
C VAL A 186 -27.31 5.60 -0.55
N TYR A 187 -26.89 4.62 -1.35
CA TYR A 187 -27.63 3.40 -1.65
C TYR A 187 -27.19 2.17 -0.85
N SER A 188 -26.26 2.30 0.11
CA SER A 188 -25.71 1.18 0.89
C SER A 188 -26.76 0.35 1.65
N GLY A 189 -27.95 0.90 1.87
CA GLY A 189 -29.10 0.17 2.45
C GLY A 189 -30.13 -0.31 1.42
N TYR A 190 -29.82 -0.28 0.14
CA TYR A 190 -30.72 -0.68 -0.93
C TYR A 190 -30.65 -2.19 -1.13
N THR A 191 -31.79 -2.88 -0.99
CA THR A 191 -31.85 -4.35 -1.07
C THR A 191 -31.42 -4.90 -2.43
N ALA A 192 -31.57 -4.11 -3.52
CA ALA A 192 -31.07 -4.48 -4.84
C ALA A 192 -29.54 -4.65 -4.91
N LEU A 193 -28.77 -4.06 -3.96
CA LEU A 193 -27.32 -4.24 -3.88
C LEU A 193 -26.91 -5.53 -3.14
N ASP A 194 -27.82 -6.17 -2.39
CA ASP A 194 -27.51 -7.36 -1.59
C ASP A 194 -27.13 -8.57 -2.46
N ASP A 195 -27.61 -8.60 -3.71
CA ASP A 195 -27.35 -9.66 -4.68
C ASP A 195 -26.18 -9.38 -5.62
N VAL A 196 -25.52 -8.21 -5.47
CA VAL A 196 -24.41 -7.79 -6.32
C VAL A 196 -23.07 -8.28 -5.74
N ASP A 197 -22.44 -9.18 -6.47
CA ASP A 197 -21.18 -9.81 -6.08
C ASP A 197 -20.01 -9.40 -7.00
N ALA A 198 -18.85 -9.13 -6.42
CA ALA A 198 -17.63 -8.90 -7.20
C ALA A 198 -17.19 -10.16 -7.97
N ARG A 199 -16.73 -9.98 -9.20
CA ARG A 199 -16.20 -11.02 -10.08
C ARG A 199 -14.86 -10.58 -10.66
N PHE A 200 -13.89 -11.49 -10.68
CA PHE A 200 -12.53 -11.20 -11.15
C PHE A 200 -12.12 -12.24 -12.22
N PRO A 201 -12.55 -12.06 -13.49
CA PRO A 201 -12.32 -13.05 -14.55
C PRO A 201 -10.89 -13.12 -15.05
N VAL A 202 -10.09 -12.07 -14.79
CA VAL A 202 -8.69 -11.98 -15.19
C VAL A 202 -7.84 -11.41 -14.04
N PRO A 203 -6.54 -11.76 -13.95
CA PRO A 203 -5.65 -11.17 -12.96
C PRO A 203 -5.38 -9.68 -13.27
N ASP A 204 -5.01 -8.91 -12.25
CA ASP A 204 -4.42 -7.59 -12.45
C ASP A 204 -3.06 -7.73 -13.13
N PHE A 205 -2.70 -6.80 -14.00
CA PHE A 205 -1.40 -6.76 -14.66
C PHE A 205 -0.64 -5.52 -14.25
N SER A 206 0.57 -5.72 -13.71
CA SER A 206 1.47 -4.62 -13.34
C SER A 206 2.83 -4.75 -14.00
N ALA A 207 3.48 -3.61 -14.18
CA ALA A 207 4.84 -3.53 -14.71
C ALA A 207 5.60 -2.37 -14.05
N GLU A 208 6.92 -2.56 -13.85
CA GLU A 208 7.83 -1.51 -13.41
C GLU A 208 9.07 -1.45 -14.30
N TYR A 209 9.60 -0.26 -14.51
CA TYR A 209 10.93 -0.04 -15.05
C TYR A 209 11.67 0.98 -14.19
N ARG A 210 12.82 0.58 -13.62
CA ARG A 210 13.75 1.46 -12.91
C ARG A 210 15.02 1.63 -13.70
N SER A 211 15.45 2.89 -13.85
CA SER A 211 16.76 3.27 -14.37
C SER A 211 17.61 3.83 -13.24
N ALA A 212 18.66 3.10 -12.87
CA ALA A 212 19.56 3.47 -11.79
C ALA A 212 20.76 4.29 -12.31
N HIS A 213 21.20 5.27 -11.53
CA HIS A 213 22.28 6.21 -11.81
C HIS A 213 23.07 6.52 -10.52
N ASP A 214 24.24 7.12 -10.64
CA ASP A 214 25.07 7.50 -9.49
C ASP A 214 24.38 8.50 -8.53
N TRP A 215 23.44 9.30 -9.04
CA TRP A 215 22.65 10.26 -8.27
C TRP A 215 21.36 9.68 -7.68
N GLY A 216 21.06 8.41 -7.94
CA GLY A 216 19.83 7.74 -7.50
C GLY A 216 19.16 6.96 -8.62
N TYR A 217 17.85 7.02 -8.72
CA TYR A 217 17.11 6.35 -9.79
C TYR A 217 15.83 7.10 -10.16
N VAL A 218 15.30 6.79 -11.32
CA VAL A 218 13.90 7.06 -11.70
C VAL A 218 13.21 5.72 -11.96
N GLU A 219 12.02 5.56 -11.41
CA GLU A 219 11.16 4.41 -11.65
C GLU A 219 9.81 4.87 -12.17
N ILE A 220 9.31 4.19 -13.18
CA ILE A 220 7.95 4.28 -13.66
C ILE A 220 7.30 2.92 -13.51
N ALA A 221 6.13 2.88 -12.89
CA ALA A 221 5.32 1.68 -12.76
C ALA A 221 3.90 1.93 -13.25
N GLY A 222 3.26 0.88 -13.75
CA GLY A 222 1.88 0.94 -14.24
C GLY A 222 1.10 -0.29 -13.84
N ILE A 223 -0.22 -0.15 -13.75
CA ILE A 223 -1.15 -1.24 -13.48
C ILE A 223 -2.39 -1.14 -14.36
N LEU A 224 -2.93 -2.29 -14.74
CA LEU A 224 -4.22 -2.44 -15.42
C LEU A 224 -5.04 -3.47 -14.68
N ARG A 225 -6.30 -3.17 -14.43
CA ARG A 225 -7.25 -3.99 -13.67
C ARG A 225 -8.56 -4.09 -14.43
N TYR A 226 -9.23 -5.25 -14.37
CA TYR A 226 -10.58 -5.42 -14.86
C TYR A 226 -11.49 -5.77 -13.68
N MET A 227 -12.27 -4.81 -13.26
CA MET A 227 -13.22 -4.93 -12.16
C MET A 227 -14.59 -5.23 -12.74
N LYS A 228 -15.21 -6.30 -12.28
CA LYS A 228 -16.55 -6.72 -12.72
C LYS A 228 -17.38 -7.05 -11.50
N TRP A 229 -18.69 -6.82 -11.60
CA TRP A 229 -19.68 -7.26 -10.63
C TRP A 229 -20.88 -7.84 -11.35
N GLU A 230 -21.52 -8.81 -10.73
CA GLU A 230 -22.67 -9.50 -11.26
C GLU A 230 -23.79 -9.48 -10.23
N ASP A 231 -24.97 -9.06 -10.70
CA ASP A 231 -26.21 -9.11 -9.95
C ASP A 231 -26.85 -10.49 -10.18
N ALA A 232 -27.11 -11.21 -9.09
CA ALA A 232 -27.74 -12.52 -9.16
C ALA A 232 -29.25 -12.44 -9.45
N GLY A 233 -29.87 -11.25 -9.31
CA GLY A 233 -31.30 -11.03 -9.59
C GLY A 233 -32.24 -11.88 -8.74
N ILE A 234 -31.87 -12.11 -7.48
CA ILE A 234 -32.66 -12.98 -6.57
C ILE A 234 -33.73 -12.16 -5.86
N THR A 235 -33.41 -10.92 -5.52
CA THR A 235 -34.22 -10.05 -4.65
C THR A 235 -35.25 -9.26 -5.46
N ASP A 236 -34.94 -8.88 -6.69
CA ASP A 236 -35.80 -8.09 -7.58
C ASP A 236 -35.47 -8.33 -9.07
N ASP A 237 -36.14 -7.61 -9.96
CA ASP A 237 -35.97 -7.71 -11.42
C ASP A 237 -35.01 -6.62 -11.98
N ILE A 238 -34.28 -5.90 -11.12
CA ILE A 238 -33.30 -4.87 -11.51
C ILE A 238 -31.95 -5.52 -11.74
N ASP A 239 -31.33 -5.32 -12.91
CA ASP A 239 -29.98 -5.80 -13.22
C ASP A 239 -28.97 -4.67 -12.98
N LEU A 240 -28.19 -4.78 -11.92
CA LEU A 240 -27.11 -3.87 -11.55
C LEU A 240 -25.72 -4.40 -11.93
N SER A 241 -25.66 -5.46 -12.74
CA SER A 241 -24.39 -5.98 -13.25
C SER A 241 -23.61 -4.94 -14.05
N GLY A 242 -22.29 -4.97 -13.94
CA GLY A 242 -21.44 -4.04 -14.68
C GLY A 242 -19.97 -4.41 -14.59
N ASP A 243 -19.17 -3.57 -15.21
CA ASP A 243 -17.71 -3.65 -15.19
C ASP A 243 -17.07 -2.29 -15.40
N ASP A 244 -15.84 -2.14 -14.93
CA ASP A 244 -15.02 -0.97 -15.21
C ASP A 244 -13.53 -1.37 -15.28
N LEU A 245 -12.72 -0.52 -15.93
CA LEU A 245 -11.29 -0.69 -16.08
C LEU A 245 -10.55 0.20 -15.07
N GLY A 246 -9.87 -0.42 -14.12
CA GLY A 246 -8.91 0.29 -13.28
C GLY A 246 -7.55 0.40 -13.96
N TRP A 247 -6.89 1.53 -13.77
CA TRP A 247 -5.54 1.77 -14.26
C TRP A 247 -4.80 2.78 -13.39
N GLY A 248 -3.46 2.70 -13.36
CA GLY A 248 -2.66 3.66 -12.63
C GLY A 248 -1.25 3.76 -13.17
N VAL A 249 -0.63 4.91 -12.91
CA VAL A 249 0.79 5.20 -13.17
C VAL A 249 1.41 5.76 -11.91
N ASN A 250 2.56 5.22 -11.51
CA ASN A 250 3.37 5.68 -10.39
C ASN A 250 4.76 6.09 -10.92
N LEU A 251 5.18 7.32 -10.64
CA LEU A 251 6.52 7.83 -10.91
C LEU A 251 7.22 8.07 -9.59
N SER A 252 8.38 7.44 -9.38
CA SER A 252 9.12 7.54 -8.13
C SER A 252 10.62 7.71 -8.33
N SER A 253 11.29 8.22 -7.30
CA SER A 253 12.73 8.47 -7.31
C SER A 253 13.28 8.61 -5.91
N ASN A 254 14.48 8.05 -5.69
CA ASN A 254 15.38 8.46 -4.64
C ASN A 254 16.49 9.30 -5.27
N LEU A 255 16.57 10.58 -4.88
CA LEU A 255 17.52 11.55 -5.43
C LEU A 255 18.58 11.90 -4.37
N TYR A 256 19.82 11.41 -4.53
CA TYR A 256 20.95 11.74 -3.69
C TYR A 256 21.54 13.08 -4.11
N LEU A 257 21.43 14.10 -3.27
CA LEU A 257 22.13 15.38 -3.48
C LEU A 257 23.61 15.24 -3.17
N ASP A 258 23.93 14.48 -2.15
CA ASP A 258 25.26 14.05 -1.74
C ASP A 258 25.15 12.79 -0.85
N LYS A 259 26.27 12.36 -0.24
CA LYS A 259 26.31 11.16 0.62
C LYS A 259 25.45 11.25 1.90
N ASN A 260 25.03 12.45 2.30
CA ASN A 260 24.29 12.70 3.53
C ASN A 260 22.85 13.13 3.29
N ASN A 261 22.51 13.55 2.07
CA ASN A 261 21.24 14.18 1.74
C ASN A 261 20.50 13.41 0.65
N LEU A 262 19.27 12.99 0.96
CA LEU A 262 18.43 12.18 0.09
C LEU A 262 17.01 12.76 0.04
N PHE A 263 16.48 12.96 -1.18
CA PHE A 263 15.05 13.14 -1.38
C PHE A 263 14.41 11.80 -1.79
N ARG A 264 13.25 11.51 -1.20
CA ARG A 264 12.33 10.42 -1.60
C ARG A 264 11.07 11.03 -2.18
N LEU A 265 10.78 10.68 -3.41
CA LEU A 265 9.74 11.32 -4.21
C LEU A 265 8.85 10.27 -4.86
N SER A 266 7.53 10.46 -4.80
CA SER A 266 6.58 9.68 -5.59
C SER A 266 5.38 10.54 -5.96
N VAL A 267 4.86 10.32 -7.17
CA VAL A 267 3.59 10.86 -7.64
C VAL A 267 2.85 9.75 -8.35
N LEU A 268 1.59 9.55 -7.96
CA LEU A 268 0.72 8.52 -8.48
C LEU A 268 -0.59 9.16 -8.95
N TYR A 269 -1.09 8.69 -10.09
CA TYR A 269 -2.43 8.96 -10.56
C TYR A 269 -3.03 7.70 -11.18
N GLY A 270 -4.32 7.49 -10.95
CA GLY A 270 -5.06 6.37 -11.52
C GLY A 270 -6.53 6.43 -11.21
N GLU A 271 -7.25 5.39 -11.63
CA GLU A 271 -8.67 5.19 -11.39
C GLU A 271 -8.88 3.73 -10.99
N GLY A 272 -9.62 3.49 -9.88
CA GLY A 272 -9.86 2.16 -9.36
C GLY A 272 -8.60 1.42 -8.93
N VAL A 273 -7.63 2.11 -8.31
CA VAL A 273 -6.37 1.54 -7.81
C VAL A 273 -6.15 1.80 -6.31
N GLU A 274 -7.19 2.17 -5.60
CA GLU A 274 -7.17 2.52 -4.19
C GLU A 274 -6.71 1.35 -3.31
N ASN A 275 -7.04 0.11 -3.67
CA ASN A 275 -6.54 -1.09 -3.00
C ASN A 275 -5.01 -1.24 -3.03
N TYR A 276 -4.34 -0.59 -3.98
CA TYR A 276 -2.89 -0.56 -4.08
C TYR A 276 -2.27 0.62 -3.32
N MET A 277 -3.08 1.58 -2.88
CA MET A 277 -2.62 2.71 -2.06
C MET A 277 -2.41 2.30 -0.60
N ASN A 278 -1.54 3.01 0.08
CA ASN A 278 -1.25 2.75 1.48
C ASN A 278 -2.45 3.04 2.40
N ASP A 279 -3.23 4.08 2.11
CA ASP A 279 -4.33 4.52 2.96
C ASP A 279 -5.52 5.09 2.17
N ALA A 280 -6.07 4.32 1.21
CA ALA A 280 -7.29 4.69 0.49
C ALA A 280 -8.48 3.78 0.89
N PRO A 281 -9.73 4.28 0.80
CA PRO A 281 -10.89 3.50 1.28
C PRO A 281 -11.40 2.47 0.27
N VAL A 282 -11.75 2.86 -0.97
CA VAL A 282 -12.46 2.01 -1.93
C VAL A 282 -12.08 2.31 -3.37
N ASP A 283 -12.12 1.28 -4.24
CA ASP A 283 -11.79 1.37 -5.67
C ASP A 283 -12.98 1.83 -6.53
N VAL A 284 -14.20 1.43 -6.15
CA VAL A 284 -15.42 1.62 -6.92
C VAL A 284 -16.48 2.28 -6.04
N ALA A 285 -17.25 3.20 -6.61
CA ALA A 285 -18.43 3.75 -5.94
C ALA A 285 -19.63 3.80 -6.89
N ILE A 286 -20.81 3.98 -6.34
CA ILE A 286 -22.02 4.19 -7.14
C ILE A 286 -22.03 5.64 -7.65
N GLU A 287 -22.33 5.79 -8.92
CA GLU A 287 -22.67 7.06 -9.55
C GLU A 287 -24.13 7.05 -10.02
N THR A 288 -24.82 8.15 -9.78
CA THR A 288 -26.20 8.36 -10.25
C THR A 288 -26.19 9.25 -11.47
N ASP A 289 -26.89 8.81 -12.53
CA ASP A 289 -27.20 9.59 -13.71
C ASP A 289 -28.72 9.76 -13.84
N THR A 290 -29.16 10.88 -14.41
CA THR A 290 -30.57 11.14 -14.66
C THR A 290 -30.77 11.27 -16.15
N THR A 291 -31.30 10.22 -16.77
CA THR A 291 -31.61 10.20 -18.22
C THR A 291 -33.11 10.13 -18.40
N ASN A 292 -33.69 11.12 -19.12
CA ASN A 292 -35.14 11.21 -19.41
C ASN A 292 -36.04 11.19 -18.14
N GLY A 293 -35.51 11.63 -16.98
CA GLY A 293 -36.24 11.65 -15.71
C GLY A 293 -36.25 10.32 -14.95
N GLU A 294 -35.54 9.32 -15.44
CA GLU A 294 -35.28 8.08 -14.74
C GLU A 294 -33.90 8.13 -14.08
N ILE A 295 -33.81 7.65 -12.82
CA ILE A 295 -32.57 7.54 -12.06
C ILE A 295 -31.92 6.22 -12.46
N ILE A 296 -30.71 6.30 -12.99
CA ILE A 296 -29.86 5.15 -13.31
C ILE A 296 -28.66 5.16 -12.37
N ILE A 297 -28.44 4.06 -11.66
CA ILE A 297 -27.27 3.86 -10.82
C ILE A 297 -26.27 2.93 -11.53
N LYS A 298 -25.00 3.24 -11.44
CA LYS A 298 -23.90 2.42 -12.00
C LYS A 298 -22.69 2.45 -11.08
N GLY A 299 -21.89 1.39 -11.09
CA GLY A 299 -20.58 1.40 -10.47
C GLY A 299 -19.57 2.15 -11.36
N VAL A 300 -18.68 2.94 -10.74
CA VAL A 300 -17.59 3.65 -11.43
C VAL A 300 -16.30 3.52 -10.65
N ALA A 301 -15.18 3.33 -11.34
CA ALA A 301 -13.85 3.42 -10.77
C ALA A 301 -13.56 4.84 -10.28
N LEU A 302 -13.06 4.99 -9.07
CA LEU A 302 -12.77 6.31 -8.51
C LEU A 302 -11.39 6.81 -8.98
N PRO A 303 -11.27 8.08 -9.38
CA PRO A 303 -9.97 8.69 -9.63
C PRO A 303 -9.22 8.98 -8.33
N VAL A 304 -7.94 8.59 -8.27
CA VAL A 304 -7.06 8.81 -7.11
C VAL A 304 -5.77 9.50 -7.53
N PHE A 305 -5.33 10.44 -6.70
CA PHE A 305 -4.03 11.11 -6.80
C PHE A 305 -3.27 10.94 -5.50
N GLY A 306 -2.00 10.54 -5.58
CA GLY A 306 -1.09 10.42 -4.45
C GLY A 306 0.21 11.18 -4.70
N ALA A 307 0.76 11.80 -3.65
CA ALA A 307 2.06 12.47 -3.68
C ALA A 307 2.84 12.22 -2.40
N VAL A 308 4.16 12.07 -2.53
CA VAL A 308 5.10 11.83 -1.44
C VAL A 308 6.34 12.68 -1.67
N VAL A 309 6.77 13.40 -0.63
CA VAL A 309 8.05 14.11 -0.61
C VAL A 309 8.65 14.05 0.79
N PHE A 310 9.82 13.40 0.91
CA PHE A 310 10.59 13.36 2.15
C PHE A 310 12.03 13.72 1.88
N PHE A 311 12.62 14.42 2.85
CA PHE A 311 14.04 14.75 2.87
C PHE A 311 14.68 14.07 4.07
N GLU A 312 15.76 13.33 3.82
CA GLU A 312 16.56 12.65 4.83
C GLU A 312 17.95 13.26 4.89
N HIS A 313 18.43 13.52 6.12
CA HIS A 313 19.77 14.04 6.37
C HIS A 313 20.51 13.16 7.39
N ASN A 314 21.71 12.72 7.03
CA ASN A 314 22.63 12.02 7.93
C ASN A 314 23.60 13.03 8.55
N TRP A 315 23.37 13.42 9.80
CA TRP A 315 24.25 14.31 10.58
C TRP A 315 25.61 13.67 10.88
N SER A 316 25.59 12.35 11.09
CA SER A 316 26.77 11.52 11.35
C SER A 316 26.44 10.06 11.11
N GLU A 317 27.38 9.16 11.33
CA GLU A 317 27.13 7.69 11.32
C GLU A 317 26.12 7.24 12.38
N LYS A 318 25.85 8.06 13.40
CA LYS A 318 24.97 7.73 14.52
C LYS A 318 23.66 8.51 14.54
N PHE A 319 23.53 9.59 13.80
CA PHE A 319 22.36 10.44 13.84
C PHE A 319 21.84 10.73 12.43
N SER A 320 20.56 10.54 12.25
CA SER A 320 19.82 10.97 11.06
C SER A 320 18.52 11.66 11.43
N SER A 321 17.97 12.40 10.49
CA SER A 321 16.67 13.06 10.57
C SER A 321 15.95 12.91 9.26
N THR A 322 14.64 12.77 9.35
CA THR A 322 13.72 12.79 8.21
C THR A 322 12.64 13.81 8.45
N VAL A 323 12.30 14.57 7.43
CA VAL A 323 11.13 15.46 7.42
C VAL A 323 10.44 15.36 6.09
N GLY A 324 9.12 15.37 6.09
CA GLY A 324 8.39 15.37 4.83
C GLY A 324 6.90 15.28 4.97
N TRP A 325 6.27 15.13 3.82
CA TRP A 325 4.84 15.22 3.66
C TRP A 325 4.35 14.29 2.55
N SER A 326 3.11 13.86 2.70
CA SER A 326 2.38 13.05 1.72
C SER A 326 0.92 13.45 1.69
N MET A 327 0.28 13.29 0.52
CA MET A 327 -1.17 13.48 0.38
C MET A 327 -1.79 12.38 -0.48
N LEU A 328 -3.04 12.10 -0.19
CA LEU A 328 -3.94 11.27 -0.98
C LEU A 328 -5.22 12.04 -1.24
N SER A 329 -5.67 12.10 -2.48
CA SER A 329 -6.94 12.72 -2.86
C SER A 329 -7.75 11.76 -3.72
N ILE A 330 -9.04 11.65 -3.45
CA ILE A 330 -10.00 10.87 -4.23
C ILE A 330 -11.02 11.83 -4.83
N THR A 331 -11.34 11.62 -6.10
CA THR A 331 -12.47 12.28 -6.73
C THR A 331 -13.71 11.44 -6.45
N ASN A 332 -14.51 11.87 -5.48
CA ASN A 332 -15.72 11.18 -5.07
C ASN A 332 -16.77 11.16 -6.18
N SER A 333 -17.54 10.08 -6.27
CA SER A 333 -18.75 10.03 -7.09
C SER A 333 -19.88 10.87 -6.46
N ASN A 334 -20.87 11.25 -7.25
CA ASN A 334 -21.99 12.07 -6.80
C ASN A 334 -22.94 11.36 -5.81
N SER A 335 -22.81 10.05 -5.66
CA SER A 335 -23.66 9.24 -4.78
C SER A 335 -22.95 8.70 -3.55
N GLN A 336 -21.68 9.07 -3.33
CA GLN A 336 -21.05 8.78 -2.05
C GLN A 336 -21.65 9.67 -0.94
N ASN A 337 -21.61 9.18 0.29
CA ASN A 337 -22.09 9.94 1.45
C ASN A 337 -21.21 11.18 1.69
N PHE A 338 -21.79 12.21 2.32
CA PHE A 338 -21.09 13.46 2.64
C PHE A 338 -19.87 13.27 3.56
N ASP A 339 -19.85 12.20 4.37
CA ASP A 339 -18.77 11.82 5.27
C ASP A 339 -17.74 10.86 4.62
N ALA A 340 -17.90 10.54 3.32
CA ALA A 340 -16.91 9.79 2.60
C ALA A 340 -15.55 10.52 2.58
N PHE A 341 -14.47 9.77 2.70
CA PHE A 341 -13.12 10.34 2.63
C PHE A 341 -12.86 10.97 1.25
N LYS A 342 -12.29 12.18 1.24
CA LYS A 342 -11.93 12.92 0.03
C LYS A 342 -10.44 13.21 -0.07
N LEU A 343 -9.85 13.74 1.00
CA LEU A 343 -8.45 14.16 1.03
C LEU A 343 -7.82 13.80 2.37
N GLY A 344 -6.63 13.26 2.34
CA GLY A 344 -5.79 13.09 3.51
C GLY A 344 -4.42 13.68 3.30
N ASN A 345 -3.92 14.33 4.33
CA ASN A 345 -2.53 14.78 4.42
C ASN A 345 -1.83 14.03 5.56
N TYR A 346 -0.53 13.80 5.38
CA TYR A 346 0.35 13.17 6.35
C TYR A 346 1.68 13.90 6.37
N ALA A 347 2.23 14.16 7.53
CA ALA A 347 3.57 14.72 7.67
C ALA A 347 4.27 14.14 8.89
N LEU A 348 5.60 14.06 8.82
CA LEU A 348 6.44 13.69 9.96
C LEU A 348 7.74 14.48 10.00
N GLY A 349 8.32 14.50 11.21
CA GLY A 349 9.67 14.94 11.44
C GLY A 349 10.29 14.16 12.58
N ASN A 350 11.51 13.64 12.40
CA ASN A 350 12.16 12.79 13.40
C ASN A 350 13.63 13.09 13.62
N VAL A 351 14.14 12.51 14.70
CA VAL A 351 15.55 12.29 14.97
C VAL A 351 15.75 10.83 15.34
N ILE A 352 16.65 10.16 14.63
CA ILE A 352 16.98 8.75 14.85
C ILE A 352 18.42 8.65 15.32
N TYR A 353 18.65 7.87 16.37
CA TYR A 353 19.94 7.64 16.98
C TYR A 353 20.30 6.14 16.96
N TYR A 354 21.47 5.84 16.46
CA TYR A 354 22.07 4.52 16.39
C TYR A 354 23.26 4.42 17.39
N PRO A 355 23.02 4.11 18.67
CA PRO A 355 24.10 4.08 19.68
C PRO A 355 25.20 3.07 19.36
N VAL A 356 24.78 1.90 18.89
CA VAL A 356 25.64 0.79 18.44
C VAL A 356 24.96 0.06 17.28
N GLU A 357 25.69 -0.80 16.60
CA GLU A 357 25.13 -1.65 15.55
C GLU A 357 23.88 -2.41 16.03
N ASN A 358 22.88 -2.53 15.17
CA ASN A 358 21.62 -3.23 15.43
C ASN A 358 20.72 -2.63 16.54
N VAL A 359 21.05 -1.47 17.08
CA VAL A 359 20.21 -0.75 18.05
C VAL A 359 19.81 0.61 17.50
N MET A 360 18.53 0.90 17.49
CA MET A 360 17.95 2.18 17.09
C MET A 360 17.07 2.73 18.21
N MET A 361 17.18 4.02 18.45
CA MET A 361 16.26 4.83 19.27
C MET A 361 15.79 6.00 18.44
N ALA A 362 14.54 6.37 18.56
CA ALA A 362 14.03 7.52 17.80
C ALA A 362 12.96 8.29 18.57
N ALA A 363 12.88 9.58 18.24
CA ALA A 363 11.74 10.45 18.56
C ALA A 363 11.16 11.00 17.27
N GLU A 364 9.86 10.91 17.11
CA GLU A 364 9.15 11.33 15.90
C GLU A 364 7.89 12.10 16.27
N LEU A 365 7.67 13.20 15.56
CA LEU A 365 6.42 13.96 15.55
C LEU A 365 5.68 13.63 14.25
N GLN A 366 4.40 13.37 14.36
CA GLN A 366 3.55 12.98 13.23
C GLN A 366 2.29 13.86 13.25
N TRP A 367 1.79 14.15 12.06
CA TRP A 367 0.54 14.82 11.85
C TRP A 367 -0.22 14.15 10.71
N GLY A 368 -1.52 13.99 10.88
CA GLY A 368 -2.43 13.52 9.86
C GLY A 368 -3.69 14.36 9.84
N MET A 369 -4.27 14.54 8.65
CA MET A 369 -5.52 15.27 8.46
C MET A 369 -6.39 14.57 7.44
N ARG A 370 -7.69 14.60 7.66
CA ARG A 370 -8.76 14.11 6.82
C ARG A 370 -9.72 15.24 6.48
N ASP A 371 -10.04 15.40 5.18
CA ASP A 371 -11.23 16.10 4.69
C ASP A 371 -12.26 15.08 4.21
N ASN A 372 -13.51 15.33 4.52
CA ASN A 372 -14.65 14.57 4.01
C ASN A 372 -15.18 15.14 2.69
N PHE A 373 -16.08 14.44 2.04
CA PHE A 373 -16.60 14.83 0.73
C PHE A 373 -17.41 16.12 0.77
N ASN A 374 -18.17 16.36 1.87
CA ASN A 374 -18.85 17.63 2.14
C ASN A 374 -19.75 18.11 0.98
N ASN A 375 -20.59 17.23 0.43
CA ASN A 375 -21.37 17.50 -0.79
C ASN A 375 -22.80 17.98 -0.55
N LEU A 376 -23.20 18.23 0.70
CA LEU A 376 -24.51 18.81 0.99
C LEU A 376 -24.51 20.32 0.67
N GLU A 377 -25.59 20.81 0.02
CA GLU A 377 -25.66 22.18 -0.45
C GLU A 377 -25.74 23.20 0.66
N ASN A 378 -26.46 22.88 1.75
CA ASN A 378 -26.62 23.78 2.89
C ASN A 378 -25.87 23.28 4.11
N PRO A 379 -25.13 24.14 4.83
CA PRO A 379 -24.45 23.76 6.07
C PRO A 379 -25.38 23.21 7.16
N GLU A 380 -26.64 23.60 7.17
CA GLU A 380 -27.66 23.18 8.14
C GLU A 380 -28.21 21.77 7.86
N ASP A 381 -27.92 21.18 6.68
CA ASP A 381 -28.32 19.81 6.32
C ASP A 381 -27.35 18.76 6.90
N TYR A 382 -26.16 19.18 7.38
CA TYR A 382 -25.25 18.26 8.05
C TYR A 382 -25.73 17.90 9.46
N PRO A 383 -25.49 16.67 9.93
CA PRO A 383 -25.79 16.30 11.32
C PRO A 383 -25.08 17.19 12.34
N GLU A 384 -25.68 17.40 13.52
CA GLU A 384 -25.20 18.32 14.56
C GLU A 384 -23.74 18.10 14.99
N TYR A 385 -23.26 16.86 14.96
CA TYR A 385 -21.91 16.48 15.40
C TYR A 385 -20.99 16.09 14.25
N TYR A 386 -21.34 16.43 13.04
CA TYR A 386 -20.54 16.13 11.87
C TYR A 386 -19.30 17.04 11.81
N LEU A 387 -18.15 16.42 11.47
CA LEU A 387 -16.87 17.10 11.24
C LEU A 387 -16.59 17.12 9.72
N GLN A 388 -16.46 18.31 9.17
CA GLN A 388 -16.06 18.45 7.76
C GLN A 388 -14.63 18.01 7.53
N ASP A 389 -13.77 18.24 8.52
CA ASP A 389 -12.37 17.80 8.58
C ASP A 389 -12.02 17.36 10.01
N SER A 390 -10.93 16.61 10.13
CA SER A 390 -10.36 16.21 11.41
C SER A 390 -8.86 16.00 11.27
N ASP A 391 -8.13 16.14 12.36
CA ASP A 391 -6.68 15.94 12.37
C ASP A 391 -6.19 15.22 13.63
N ILE A 392 -4.94 14.79 13.58
CA ILE A 392 -4.23 14.16 14.68
C ILE A 392 -2.79 14.67 14.75
N PHE A 393 -2.35 14.99 15.98
CA PHE A 393 -0.93 15.13 16.32
C PHE A 393 -0.50 13.97 17.20
N LYS A 394 0.62 13.38 16.87
CA LYS A 394 1.19 12.24 17.58
C LYS A 394 2.67 12.47 17.87
N VAL A 395 3.09 12.07 19.08
CA VAL A 395 4.50 11.97 19.50
C VAL A 395 4.81 10.50 19.73
N GLN A 396 5.87 10.01 19.10
CA GLN A 396 6.30 8.61 19.23
C GLN A 396 7.77 8.52 19.62
N PHE A 397 8.07 7.62 20.55
CA PHE A 397 9.42 7.17 20.88
C PHE A 397 9.53 5.69 20.57
N SER A 398 10.58 5.30 19.86
CA SER A 398 10.76 3.92 19.42
C SER A 398 12.12 3.36 19.79
N PHE A 399 12.13 2.08 20.16
CA PHE A 399 13.32 1.29 20.47
C PHE A 399 13.30 0.03 19.61
N LYS A 400 14.35 -0.17 18.79
CA LYS A 400 14.46 -1.33 17.91
C LYS A 400 15.79 -2.05 18.12
N TYR A 401 15.69 -3.36 18.30
CA TYR A 401 16.83 -4.28 18.37
C TYR A 401 16.73 -5.25 17.21
N SER A 402 17.67 -5.13 16.26
CA SER A 402 17.70 -5.95 15.05
C SER A 402 18.63 -7.15 15.25
N PHE A 403 18.37 -8.22 14.50
CA PHE A 403 19.25 -9.37 14.42
C PHE A 403 19.29 -9.92 13.00
N SER A 404 20.45 -10.45 12.61
CA SER A 404 20.60 -11.14 11.32
C SER A 404 21.72 -12.14 11.41
N HIS A 405 21.46 -13.39 11.04
CA HIS A 405 22.46 -14.45 11.00
C HIS A 405 22.33 -15.26 9.72
N LYS A 406 23.43 -15.37 8.95
CA LYS A 406 23.51 -16.13 7.71
C LYS A 406 24.46 -17.31 7.87
N VAL A 407 24.00 -18.50 7.52
CA VAL A 407 24.77 -19.75 7.51
C VAL A 407 24.96 -20.21 6.06
N LEU A 408 26.15 -20.63 5.73
CA LEU A 408 26.51 -21.24 4.44
C LEU A 408 26.67 -22.75 4.64
N PHE A 409 26.20 -23.57 3.68
CA PHE A 409 26.30 -25.04 3.75
C PHE A 409 26.39 -25.74 2.39
#